data_9855944bac3343cf130a17327942f628
#
_entry.id   9855944bac3343cf130a17327942f628
#
_cell.length_a   1.000
_cell.length_b   1.000
_cell.length_c   1.000
_cell.angle_alpha   90.00
_cell.angle_beta   90.00
_cell.angle_gamma   90.00
#
_symmetry.space_group_name_H-M   'P 1'
#
loop_
_entity.id
_entity.type
_entity.pdbx_description
1 polymer ?
#
loop_
_entity_poly.entity_id
_entity_poly.type
_entity_poly.pdbx_seq_one_letter_code
_entity_poly.pdbx_strand_id
1 'polypeptide(L)'
;MTSVTTPAVPKSVAPSLLRRLQFWRGVELSPLNRRRWENFKANRRGYWSLWIFGVLFILSLFAEFIANDRPIIMSYKGEILAPVFVDYPEEKFGGFLAVTDYRDPVILKEIEDNGWAIWPPIAYSYDTINKDYPTRARADGTCSETKDDVEVASGIGFPAPPQWASSVKLCDASPEQFARYHAIGNMNWLGLDDQGRDVMARIIYGFRVSVIFGLLLTILSSIIGVAAGAVQG
;
A
#
# COMPACT_ATOMS: atom_id res chain seq x y z
N MET A 1 45.71 -8.77 -73.41
CA MET A 1 45.20 -9.80 -72.50
C MET A 1 44.99 -9.14 -71.14
N THR A 2 43.80 -8.65 -70.87
CA THR A 2 43.49 -7.97 -69.61
C THR A 2 42.77 -8.99 -68.72
N SER A 3 43.42 -9.33 -67.61
CA SER A 3 42.90 -10.25 -66.60
C SER A 3 41.78 -9.56 -65.78
N VAL A 4 40.56 -10.08 -65.90
CA VAL A 4 39.41 -9.69 -65.07
C VAL A 4 39.52 -10.38 -63.71
N THR A 5 39.77 -9.61 -62.65
CA THR A 5 39.71 -10.07 -61.28
C THR A 5 38.29 -10.06 -60.77
N THR A 6 37.74 -11.23 -60.47
CA THR A 6 36.42 -11.44 -59.88
C THR A 6 36.41 -10.95 -58.40
N PRO A 7 35.44 -10.11 -57.99
CA PRO A 7 35.37 -9.68 -56.57
C PRO A 7 34.86 -10.82 -55.70
N ALA A 8 35.54 -11.03 -54.56
CA ALA A 8 35.20 -12.04 -53.57
C ALA A 8 33.85 -11.70 -52.90
N VAL A 9 32.96 -12.68 -52.82
CA VAL A 9 31.69 -12.61 -52.12
C VAL A 9 31.93 -12.56 -50.62
N PRO A 10 31.38 -11.58 -49.88
CA PRO A 10 31.57 -11.53 -48.42
C PRO A 10 30.83 -12.70 -47.76
N LYS A 11 31.53 -13.45 -46.91
CA LYS A 11 30.99 -14.53 -46.08
C LYS A 11 29.89 -13.96 -45.17
N SER A 12 28.69 -14.51 -45.25
CA SER A 12 27.59 -14.23 -44.32
C SER A 12 28.00 -14.58 -42.88
N VAL A 13 28.22 -13.58 -42.06
CA VAL A 13 28.47 -13.76 -40.65
C VAL A 13 27.12 -14.03 -39.98
N ALA A 14 26.94 -15.25 -39.46
CA ALA A 14 25.79 -15.62 -38.68
C ALA A 14 25.66 -14.66 -37.46
N PRO A 15 24.47 -14.18 -37.12
CA PRO A 15 24.32 -13.27 -36.00
C PRO A 15 24.60 -14.00 -34.70
N SER A 16 25.75 -13.67 -34.08
CA SER A 16 26.13 -14.21 -32.77
C SER A 16 25.06 -13.83 -31.71
N LEU A 17 24.80 -14.76 -30.80
CA LEU A 17 23.87 -14.58 -29.67
C LEU A 17 24.12 -13.31 -28.85
N LEU A 18 25.34 -12.79 -28.88
CA LEU A 18 25.76 -11.52 -28.28
C LEU A 18 25.05 -10.29 -28.88
N ARG A 19 24.57 -10.36 -30.13
CA ARG A 19 23.79 -9.27 -30.74
C ARG A 19 22.37 -9.16 -30.18
N ARG A 20 21.81 -10.24 -29.62
CA ARG A 20 20.50 -10.20 -28.97
C ARG A 20 20.51 -9.49 -27.61
N LEU A 21 21.66 -9.49 -26.91
CA LEU A 21 21.81 -8.75 -25.64
C LEU A 21 22.05 -7.24 -25.85
N GLN A 22 22.40 -6.81 -27.07
CA GLN A 22 22.52 -5.38 -27.40
C GLN A 22 21.16 -4.69 -27.61
N PHE A 23 20.05 -5.42 -27.65
CA PHE A 23 18.71 -4.83 -27.74
C PHE A 23 18.34 -3.97 -26.52
N TRP A 24 19.02 -4.15 -25.39
CA TRP A 24 18.87 -3.33 -24.17
C TRP A 24 19.79 -2.09 -24.14
N ARG A 25 20.63 -1.90 -25.15
CA ARG A 25 21.42 -0.68 -25.29
C ARG A 25 20.59 0.38 -26.01
N GLY A 26 19.83 1.15 -25.18
CA GLY A 26 19.29 2.44 -25.56
C GLY A 26 18.35 2.41 -26.75
N VAL A 27 17.05 2.48 -26.50
CA VAL A 27 16.10 3.00 -27.48
C VAL A 27 16.65 4.37 -27.90
N GLU A 28 17.29 4.46 -29.09
CA GLU A 28 17.72 5.73 -29.66
C GLU A 28 16.45 6.57 -29.89
N LEU A 29 16.21 7.48 -28.96
CA LEU A 29 15.11 8.41 -29.07
C LEU A 29 15.30 9.20 -30.36
N SER A 30 14.27 9.24 -31.21
CA SER A 30 14.21 10.15 -32.33
C SER A 30 14.66 11.56 -31.90
N PRO A 31 15.39 12.31 -32.72
CA PRO A 31 15.87 13.66 -32.38
C PRO A 31 14.76 14.56 -31.84
N LEU A 32 13.53 14.39 -32.31
CA LEU A 32 12.35 15.10 -31.86
C LEU A 32 11.97 14.70 -30.43
N ASN A 33 11.96 13.42 -30.11
CA ASN A 33 11.64 12.92 -28.78
C ASN A 33 12.72 13.27 -27.75
N ARG A 34 13.98 13.26 -28.17
CA ARG A 34 15.09 13.71 -27.34
C ARG A 34 14.93 15.19 -26.94
N ARG A 35 14.60 16.06 -27.90
CA ARG A 35 14.37 17.48 -27.65
C ARG A 35 13.16 17.72 -26.74
N ARG A 36 12.08 16.95 -26.92
CA ARG A 36 10.90 16.99 -26.02
C ARG A 36 11.28 16.59 -24.60
N TRP A 37 12.09 15.55 -24.46
CA TRP A 37 12.56 15.08 -23.15
C TRP A 37 13.50 16.06 -22.47
N GLU A 38 14.38 16.70 -23.21
CA GLU A 38 15.27 17.76 -22.70
C GLU A 38 14.44 18.98 -22.22
N ASN A 39 13.45 19.41 -22.99
CA ASN A 39 12.55 20.48 -22.61
C ASN A 39 11.70 20.13 -21.36
N PHE A 40 11.27 18.88 -21.24
CA PHE A 40 10.58 18.40 -20.05
C PHE A 40 11.48 18.46 -18.81
N LYS A 41 12.70 17.99 -18.91
CA LYS A 41 13.69 18.07 -17.81
C LYS A 41 14.05 19.51 -17.43
N ALA A 42 14.06 20.43 -18.39
CA ALA A 42 14.29 21.86 -18.12
C ALA A 42 13.17 22.45 -17.25
N ASN A 43 11.95 21.94 -17.35
CA ASN A 43 10.86 22.29 -16.47
C ASN A 43 10.98 21.53 -15.14
N ARG A 44 11.77 22.06 -14.21
CA ARG A 44 12.05 21.43 -12.91
C ARG A 44 10.79 21.07 -12.13
N ARG A 45 9.75 21.91 -12.17
CA ARG A 45 8.49 21.63 -11.44
C ARG A 45 7.80 20.40 -11.99
N GLY A 46 7.63 20.30 -13.31
CA GLY A 46 7.01 19.15 -13.96
C GLY A 46 7.82 17.86 -13.77
N TYR A 47 9.14 17.97 -13.85
CA TYR A 47 10.05 16.83 -13.65
C TYR A 47 9.94 16.25 -12.23
N TRP A 48 10.02 17.09 -11.19
CA TRP A 48 9.93 16.63 -9.82
C TRP A 48 8.52 16.13 -9.46
N SER A 49 7.46 16.80 -9.96
CA SER A 49 6.10 16.30 -9.70
C SER A 49 5.83 14.94 -10.32
N LEU A 50 6.38 14.64 -11.50
CA LEU A 50 6.29 13.30 -12.08
C LEU A 50 6.96 12.25 -11.21
N TRP A 51 8.17 12.55 -10.70
CA TRP A 51 8.88 11.60 -9.83
C TRP A 51 8.18 11.39 -8.50
N ILE A 52 7.74 12.45 -7.84
CA ILE A 52 7.00 12.37 -6.57
C ILE A 52 5.72 11.56 -6.77
N PHE A 53 4.94 11.89 -7.81
CA PHE A 53 3.73 11.15 -8.12
C PHE A 53 4.01 9.69 -8.44
N GLY A 54 5.03 9.40 -9.26
CA GLY A 54 5.43 8.04 -9.63
C GLY A 54 5.85 7.21 -8.42
N VAL A 55 6.64 7.78 -7.51
CA VAL A 55 7.05 7.10 -6.27
C VAL A 55 5.84 6.82 -5.38
N LEU A 56 4.96 7.81 -5.16
CA LEU A 56 3.74 7.62 -4.37
C LEU A 56 2.83 6.56 -4.99
N PHE A 57 2.71 6.54 -6.32
CA PHE A 57 1.92 5.53 -7.01
C PHE A 57 2.53 4.13 -6.85
N ILE A 58 3.84 4.00 -7.05
CA ILE A 58 4.53 2.71 -6.84
C ILE A 58 4.36 2.24 -5.40
N LEU A 59 4.55 3.11 -4.40
CA LEU A 59 4.32 2.77 -3.00
C LEU A 59 2.88 2.33 -2.76
N SER A 60 1.90 2.98 -3.38
CA SER A 60 0.48 2.61 -3.22
C SER A 60 0.14 1.24 -3.84
N LEU A 61 0.91 0.76 -4.83
CA LEU A 61 0.74 -0.60 -5.35
C LEU A 61 1.11 -1.67 -4.31
N PHE A 62 2.00 -1.33 -3.39
CA PHE A 62 2.40 -2.18 -2.27
C PHE A 62 1.61 -1.86 -0.98
N ALA A 63 0.40 -1.34 -1.11
CA ALA A 63 -0.44 -0.95 0.03
C ALA A 63 -0.63 -2.10 1.03
N GLU A 64 -0.82 -3.34 0.55
CA GLU A 64 -0.98 -4.55 1.38
C GLU A 64 0.22 -4.84 2.30
N PHE A 65 1.42 -4.37 1.92
CA PHE A 65 2.62 -4.51 2.75
C PHE A 65 2.86 -3.31 3.66
N ILE A 66 2.18 -2.20 3.41
CA ILE A 66 2.34 -0.95 4.17
C ILE A 66 1.23 -0.80 5.21
N ALA A 67 -0.01 -1.12 4.82
CA ALA A 67 -1.20 -0.93 5.62
C ALA A 67 -2.14 -2.14 5.44
N ASN A 68 -2.14 -3.05 6.42
CA ASN A 68 -2.96 -4.25 6.40
C ASN A 68 -3.22 -4.73 7.84
N ASP A 69 -4.36 -5.33 8.06
CA ASP A 69 -4.74 -5.96 9.33
C ASP A 69 -4.23 -7.40 9.48
N ARG A 70 -3.47 -7.90 8.49
CA ARG A 70 -2.88 -9.24 8.45
C ARG A 70 -1.37 -9.18 8.54
N PRO A 71 -0.71 -10.11 9.25
CA PRO A 71 0.74 -10.19 9.21
C PRO A 71 1.26 -10.53 7.81
N ILE A 72 2.39 -9.95 7.43
CA ILE A 72 3.04 -10.19 6.13
C ILE A 72 3.51 -11.64 6.07
N ILE A 73 4.24 -12.06 7.10
CA ILE A 73 4.74 -13.41 7.28
C ILE A 73 4.63 -13.75 8.77
N MET A 74 4.25 -14.96 9.06
CA MET A 74 4.22 -15.47 10.43
C MET A 74 4.72 -16.92 10.48
N SER A 75 5.25 -17.31 11.62
CA SER A 75 5.52 -18.69 11.95
C SER A 75 4.55 -19.13 13.04
N TYR A 76 3.86 -20.21 12.85
CA TYR A 76 2.95 -20.81 13.82
C TYR A 76 3.16 -22.29 13.90
N LYS A 77 3.48 -22.80 15.09
CA LYS A 77 3.78 -24.24 15.35
C LYS A 77 4.81 -24.83 14.38
N GLY A 78 5.79 -24.02 13.95
CA GLY A 78 6.86 -24.43 13.03
C GLY A 78 6.51 -24.33 11.54
N GLU A 79 5.29 -24.00 11.17
CA GLU A 79 4.91 -23.69 9.80
C GLU A 79 5.10 -22.18 9.49
N ILE A 80 5.61 -21.88 8.30
CA ILE A 80 5.70 -20.50 7.80
C ILE A 80 4.43 -20.23 6.99
N LEU A 81 3.69 -19.22 7.40
CA LEU A 81 2.44 -18.78 6.78
C LEU A 81 2.60 -17.35 6.26
N ALA A 82 1.89 -17.04 5.18
CA ALA A 82 1.88 -15.70 4.59
C ALA A 82 0.43 -15.16 4.44
N PRO A 83 -0.18 -14.66 5.52
CA PRO A 83 -1.59 -14.24 5.54
C PRO A 83 -1.94 -13.11 4.58
N VAL A 84 -0.97 -12.29 4.18
CA VAL A 84 -1.15 -11.25 3.16
C VAL A 84 -1.57 -11.84 1.80
N PHE A 85 -1.13 -13.07 1.47
CA PHE A 85 -1.39 -13.69 0.17
C PHE A 85 -2.47 -14.78 0.22
N VAL A 86 -2.64 -15.41 1.38
CA VAL A 86 -3.51 -16.59 1.53
C VAL A 86 -4.40 -16.43 2.76
N ASP A 87 -5.69 -16.60 2.57
CA ASP A 87 -6.65 -16.64 3.66
C ASP A 87 -6.56 -17.98 4.38
N TYR A 88 -6.32 -17.92 5.68
CA TYR A 88 -6.33 -19.12 6.53
C TYR A 88 -7.60 -19.13 7.38
N PRO A 89 -8.26 -20.30 7.54
CA PRO A 89 -9.39 -20.42 8.43
C PRO A 89 -8.94 -20.31 9.88
N GLU A 90 -9.78 -19.70 10.70
CA GLU A 90 -9.51 -19.50 12.13
C GLU A 90 -9.40 -20.81 12.91
N GLU A 91 -9.98 -21.90 12.40
CA GLU A 91 -9.84 -23.27 12.95
C GLU A 91 -8.37 -23.66 13.14
N LYS A 92 -7.47 -23.18 12.27
CA LYS A 92 -6.02 -23.43 12.37
C LYS A 92 -5.42 -22.84 13.67
N PHE A 93 -6.03 -21.79 14.19
CA PHE A 93 -5.61 -21.07 15.40
C PHE A 93 -6.53 -21.36 16.60
N GLY A 94 -7.46 -22.31 16.46
CA GLY A 94 -8.38 -22.72 17.52
C GLY A 94 -9.71 -21.95 17.58
N GLY A 95 -10.01 -21.14 16.58
CA GLY A 95 -11.28 -20.43 16.45
C GLY A 95 -12.30 -21.13 15.58
N PHE A 96 -13.36 -20.42 15.15
CA PHE A 96 -14.51 -20.98 14.45
C PHE A 96 -14.87 -20.27 13.15
N LEU A 97 -14.21 -19.15 12.83
CA LEU A 97 -14.51 -18.34 11.66
C LEU A 97 -13.87 -18.91 10.39
N ALA A 98 -14.53 -18.70 9.25
CA ALA A 98 -14.01 -19.10 7.94
C ALA A 98 -12.75 -18.34 7.53
N VAL A 99 -12.59 -17.10 8.03
CA VAL A 99 -11.41 -16.25 7.81
C VAL A 99 -10.94 -15.75 9.18
N THR A 100 -9.64 -15.81 9.41
CA THR A 100 -9.04 -15.42 10.68
C THR A 100 -9.03 -13.91 10.85
N ASP A 101 -9.58 -13.41 11.97
CA ASP A 101 -9.33 -12.05 12.44
C ASP A 101 -8.03 -12.03 13.25
N TYR A 102 -6.93 -11.66 12.57
CA TYR A 102 -5.61 -11.61 13.20
C TYR A 102 -5.46 -10.51 14.25
N ARG A 103 -6.47 -9.64 14.39
CA ARG A 103 -6.52 -8.57 15.39
C ARG A 103 -7.27 -8.99 16.65
N ASP A 104 -7.95 -10.14 16.64
CA ASP A 104 -8.58 -10.67 17.84
C ASP A 104 -7.52 -10.94 18.92
N PRO A 105 -7.71 -10.44 20.17
CA PRO A 105 -6.75 -10.61 21.26
C PRO A 105 -6.43 -12.08 21.58
N VAL A 106 -7.40 -12.99 21.38
CA VAL A 106 -7.20 -14.41 21.63
C VAL A 106 -6.29 -15.02 20.57
N ILE A 107 -6.52 -14.69 19.31
CA ILE A 107 -5.71 -15.16 18.19
C ILE A 107 -4.30 -14.57 18.24
N LEU A 108 -4.17 -13.28 18.57
CA LEU A 108 -2.86 -12.63 18.75
C LEU A 108 -2.04 -13.36 19.80
N LYS A 109 -2.63 -13.65 20.97
CA LYS A 109 -1.95 -14.35 22.04
C LYS A 109 -1.55 -15.77 21.64
N GLU A 110 -2.44 -16.51 20.96
CA GLU A 110 -2.14 -17.87 20.47
C GLU A 110 -0.95 -17.85 19.48
N ILE A 111 -0.85 -16.83 18.63
CA ILE A 111 0.27 -16.66 17.69
C ILE A 111 1.56 -16.30 18.43
N GLU A 112 1.51 -15.41 19.42
CA GLU A 112 2.67 -15.00 20.22
C GLU A 112 3.21 -16.16 21.08
N ASP A 113 2.32 -16.98 21.65
CA ASP A 113 2.71 -18.11 22.48
C ASP A 113 3.32 -19.27 21.66
N ASN A 114 2.95 -19.44 20.41
CA ASN A 114 3.34 -20.57 19.55
C ASN A 114 4.21 -20.18 18.34
N GLY A 115 4.64 -18.91 18.23
CA GLY A 115 5.42 -18.47 17.10
C GLY A 115 5.78 -16.99 17.11
N TRP A 116 5.88 -16.41 15.92
CA TRP A 116 6.15 -14.99 15.70
C TRP A 116 5.46 -14.50 14.44
N ALA A 117 5.19 -13.20 14.37
CA ALA A 117 4.58 -12.56 13.21
C ALA A 117 5.28 -11.23 12.88
N ILE A 118 5.44 -10.94 11.59
CA ILE A 118 5.92 -9.67 11.07
C ILE A 118 4.72 -8.88 10.56
N TRP A 119 4.43 -7.77 11.20
CA TRP A 119 3.32 -6.89 10.87
C TRP A 119 3.73 -5.79 9.90
N PRO A 120 2.78 -5.29 9.07
CA PRO A 120 2.98 -4.05 8.32
C PRO A 120 3.21 -2.86 9.26
N PRO A 121 3.84 -1.77 8.77
CA PRO A 121 4.03 -0.54 9.54
C PRO A 121 2.73 0.09 10.06
N ILE A 122 1.64 -0.08 9.31
CA ILE A 122 0.28 0.32 9.69
C ILE A 122 -0.54 -0.98 9.79
N ALA A 123 -0.90 -1.37 11.01
CA ALA A 123 -1.59 -2.62 11.27
C ALA A 123 -3.13 -2.51 11.08
N TYR A 124 -3.57 -1.67 10.16
CA TYR A 124 -4.96 -1.46 9.79
C TYR A 124 -5.12 -1.46 8.28
N SER A 125 -6.16 -2.12 7.79
CA SER A 125 -6.60 -2.03 6.39
C SER A 125 -7.49 -0.80 6.19
N TYR A 126 -7.91 -0.55 4.95
CA TYR A 126 -8.79 0.58 4.61
C TYR A 126 -10.21 0.45 5.19
N ASP A 127 -10.63 -0.75 5.54
CA ASP A 127 -11.96 -1.09 6.07
C ASP A 127 -11.95 -1.57 7.52
N THR A 128 -10.76 -1.81 8.11
CA THR A 128 -10.62 -2.26 9.49
C THR A 128 -11.06 -1.18 10.46
N ILE A 129 -12.05 -1.50 11.29
CA ILE A 129 -12.52 -0.63 12.38
C ILE A 129 -11.61 -0.86 13.59
N ASN A 130 -11.04 0.22 14.11
CA ASN A 130 -10.21 0.15 15.31
C ASN A 130 -11.10 -0.04 16.55
N LYS A 131 -11.18 -1.27 17.04
CA LYS A 131 -11.91 -1.64 18.26
C LYS A 131 -11.10 -1.41 19.53
N ASP A 132 -9.77 -1.27 19.40
CA ASP A 132 -8.84 -1.15 20.51
C ASP A 132 -8.59 0.30 20.92
N TYR A 133 -9.38 1.25 20.40
CA TYR A 133 -9.21 2.65 20.72
C TYR A 133 -9.66 2.89 22.17
N PRO A 134 -8.74 3.30 23.05
CA PRO A 134 -9.06 3.43 24.47
C PRO A 134 -10.03 4.58 24.70
N THR A 135 -10.86 4.43 25.72
CA THR A 135 -11.80 5.44 26.18
C THR A 135 -11.08 6.71 26.59
N ARG A 136 -11.50 7.85 26.08
CA ARG A 136 -10.93 9.15 26.45
C ARG A 136 -11.57 9.72 27.70
N ALA A 137 -10.78 10.45 28.47
CA ALA A 137 -11.33 11.30 29.51
C ALA A 137 -12.18 12.43 28.89
N ARG A 138 -13.17 12.89 29.62
CA ARG A 138 -13.95 14.10 29.28
C ARG A 138 -13.02 15.33 29.21
N ALA A 139 -13.53 16.42 28.63
CA ALA A 139 -12.79 17.68 28.54
C ALA A 139 -12.37 18.25 29.90
N ASP A 140 -13.08 17.90 30.97
CA ASP A 140 -12.77 18.23 32.36
C ASP A 140 -11.70 17.30 32.99
N GLY A 141 -11.24 16.28 32.27
CA GLY A 141 -10.27 15.30 32.75
C GLY A 141 -10.85 14.20 33.63
N THR A 142 -12.18 14.11 33.79
CA THR A 142 -12.83 13.05 34.53
C THR A 142 -13.15 11.84 33.63
N CYS A 143 -13.14 10.65 34.19
CA CYS A 143 -13.56 9.42 33.53
C CYS A 143 -14.99 9.06 33.94
N SER A 144 -15.78 8.50 33.00
CA SER A 144 -17.12 8.04 33.31
C SER A 144 -17.08 6.72 34.08
N GLU A 145 -17.94 6.58 35.10
CA GLU A 145 -18.01 5.38 35.92
C GLU A 145 -18.99 4.32 35.38
N THR A 146 -19.84 4.68 34.42
CA THR A 146 -20.88 3.78 33.86
C THR A 146 -20.65 3.48 32.39
N LYS A 147 -20.86 2.21 31.99
CA LYS A 147 -20.74 1.77 30.60
C LYS A 147 -21.69 2.49 29.64
N ASP A 148 -22.88 2.81 30.10
CA ASP A 148 -23.89 3.48 29.28
C ASP A 148 -23.57 4.97 29.06
N ASP A 149 -22.85 5.60 30.00
CA ASP A 149 -22.35 6.96 29.86
C ASP A 149 -21.06 7.03 29.02
N VAL A 150 -20.37 5.91 28.86
CA VAL A 150 -19.10 5.81 28.15
C VAL A 150 -19.28 6.11 26.66
N GLU A 151 -20.36 5.66 26.04
CA GLU A 151 -20.62 5.90 24.62
C GLU A 151 -20.95 7.37 24.32
N VAL A 152 -21.61 8.06 25.23
CA VAL A 152 -22.06 9.45 25.02
C VAL A 152 -21.09 10.46 25.67
N ALA A 153 -20.48 10.11 26.79
CA ALA A 153 -19.71 11.05 27.59
C ALA A 153 -18.18 10.93 27.41
N SER A 154 -17.67 9.79 26.94
CA SER A 154 -16.22 9.57 26.77
C SER A 154 -15.64 10.26 25.55
N GLY A 155 -16.47 10.90 24.72
CA GLY A 155 -15.98 11.55 23.52
C GLY A 155 -15.26 10.60 22.57
N ILE A 156 -15.53 9.27 22.65
CA ILE A 156 -15.22 8.36 21.58
C ILE A 156 -16.27 8.58 20.49
N GLY A 157 -16.37 9.82 20.09
CA GLY A 157 -16.95 10.13 18.82
C GLY A 157 -15.82 10.03 17.83
N PHE A 158 -15.91 9.14 16.90
CA PHE A 158 -15.19 9.34 15.67
C PHE A 158 -15.70 10.62 15.00
N PRO A 159 -14.84 11.40 14.33
CA PRO A 159 -13.43 11.17 14.04
C PRO A 159 -12.50 11.39 15.24
N ALA A 160 -11.41 10.63 15.31
CA ALA A 160 -10.39 10.75 16.34
C ALA A 160 -9.09 11.35 15.79
N PRO A 161 -8.46 12.31 16.51
CA PRO A 161 -7.20 12.90 16.08
C PRO A 161 -6.06 11.87 16.12
N PRO A 162 -4.92 12.15 15.44
CA PRO A 162 -3.74 11.31 15.52
C PRO A 162 -3.27 11.10 16.97
N GLN A 163 -2.83 9.90 17.29
CA GLN A 163 -2.38 9.57 18.63
C GLN A 163 -1.19 10.44 19.12
N TRP A 164 -0.29 10.81 18.21
CA TRP A 164 0.85 11.67 18.50
C TRP A 164 0.47 13.13 18.74
N ALA A 165 -0.67 13.58 18.24
CA ALA A 165 -1.14 14.96 18.38
C ALA A 165 -2.02 15.18 19.62
N SER A 166 -2.51 14.08 20.22
CA SER A 166 -3.44 14.17 21.35
C SER A 166 -2.73 13.84 22.66
N SER A 167 -2.61 14.82 23.56
CA SER A 167 -2.32 14.61 24.98
C SER A 167 -3.58 14.07 25.69
N VAL A 168 -4.17 12.99 25.16
CA VAL A 168 -5.42 12.46 25.68
C VAL A 168 -5.14 11.61 26.89
N LYS A 169 -5.74 11.96 28.03
CA LYS A 169 -5.78 11.12 29.21
C LYS A 169 -6.72 9.95 28.91
N LEU A 170 -6.19 8.74 28.99
CA LEU A 170 -6.95 7.51 28.78
C LEU A 170 -7.59 7.09 30.11
N CYS A 171 -8.87 6.71 30.03
CA CYS A 171 -9.61 6.18 31.18
C CYS A 171 -9.58 4.65 31.11
N ASP A 172 -9.38 4.01 32.27
CA ASP A 172 -9.54 2.57 32.50
C ASP A 172 -8.80 1.63 31.50
N ALA A 173 -7.77 2.15 30.84
CA ALA A 173 -6.89 1.32 30.04
C ALA A 173 -6.05 0.42 30.94
N SER A 174 -6.14 -0.90 30.77
CA SER A 174 -5.19 -1.82 31.38
C SER A 174 -3.78 -1.50 30.90
N PRO A 175 -2.72 -1.86 31.67
CA PRO A 175 -1.34 -1.65 31.23
C PRO A 175 -1.05 -2.27 29.86
N GLU A 176 -1.69 -3.39 29.54
CA GLU A 176 -1.56 -4.07 28.24
C GLU A 176 -2.25 -3.29 27.11
N GLN A 177 -3.46 -2.76 27.34
CA GLN A 177 -4.16 -1.91 26.38
C GLN A 177 -3.38 -0.62 26.13
N PHE A 178 -2.81 -0.03 27.18
CA PHE A 178 -1.97 1.15 27.05
C PHE A 178 -0.71 0.87 26.24
N ALA A 179 -0.05 -0.26 26.50
CA ALA A 179 1.13 -0.66 25.75
C ALA A 179 0.80 -0.94 24.26
N ARG A 180 -0.33 -1.60 23.96
CA ARG A 180 -0.80 -1.84 22.59
C ARG A 180 -1.15 -0.52 21.87
N TYR A 181 -1.80 0.40 22.55
CA TYR A 181 -2.17 1.70 21.98
C TYR A 181 -0.94 2.50 21.54
N HIS A 182 0.15 2.45 22.31
CA HIS A 182 1.39 3.16 21.99
C HIS A 182 2.37 2.34 21.13
N ALA A 183 2.06 1.09 20.82
CA ALA A 183 2.90 0.29 19.93
C ALA A 183 2.95 0.93 18.53
N ILE A 184 4.15 1.01 17.95
CA ILE A 184 4.39 1.67 16.65
C ILE A 184 3.48 1.11 15.55
N GLY A 185 3.25 -0.21 15.53
CA GLY A 185 2.38 -0.87 14.55
C GLY A 185 0.88 -0.57 14.72
N ASN A 186 0.45 -0.12 15.91
CA ASN A 186 -0.94 0.23 16.20
C ASN A 186 -1.22 1.73 16.14
N MET A 187 -0.25 2.53 15.74
CA MET A 187 -0.38 3.97 15.71
C MET A 187 -1.20 4.43 14.52
N ASN A 188 -2.30 5.15 14.78
CA ASN A 188 -3.09 5.82 13.76
C ASN A 188 -2.43 7.17 13.42
N TRP A 189 -1.57 7.19 12.42
CA TRP A 189 -0.71 8.32 12.06
C TRP A 189 -1.49 9.60 11.70
N LEU A 190 -2.61 9.47 11.00
CA LEU A 190 -3.49 10.58 10.61
C LEU A 190 -4.81 10.58 11.38
N GLY A 191 -4.94 9.73 12.40
CA GLY A 191 -6.17 9.56 13.16
C GLY A 191 -7.18 8.63 12.50
N LEU A 192 -8.39 8.64 13.03
CA LEU A 192 -9.50 7.80 12.61
C LEU A 192 -10.61 8.64 12.00
N ASP A 193 -11.29 8.07 11.02
CA ASP A 193 -12.47 8.69 10.41
C ASP A 193 -13.72 8.58 11.31
N ASP A 194 -14.86 9.02 10.79
CA ASP A 194 -16.18 8.97 11.45
C ASP A 194 -16.69 7.55 11.75
N GLN A 195 -16.07 6.54 11.12
CA GLN A 195 -16.41 5.12 11.31
C GLN A 195 -15.35 4.34 12.08
N GLY A 196 -14.32 5.01 12.60
CA GLY A 196 -13.23 4.38 13.34
C GLY A 196 -12.18 3.69 12.48
N ARG A 197 -12.09 4.01 11.19
CA ARG A 197 -11.11 3.46 10.27
C ARG A 197 -9.89 4.35 10.19
N ASP A 198 -8.73 3.75 9.96
CA ASP A 198 -7.47 4.49 9.82
C ASP A 198 -7.43 5.35 8.56
N VAL A 199 -7.25 6.67 8.75
CA VAL A 199 -7.25 7.65 7.65
C VAL A 199 -6.03 7.44 6.74
N MET A 200 -4.85 7.08 7.29
CA MET A 200 -3.64 6.87 6.49
C MET A 200 -3.79 5.67 5.57
N ALA A 201 -4.30 4.54 6.08
CA ALA A 201 -4.61 3.36 5.28
C ALA A 201 -5.58 3.71 4.13
N ARG A 202 -6.67 4.41 4.45
CA ARG A 202 -7.66 4.83 3.43
C ARG A 202 -7.08 5.74 2.35
N ILE A 203 -6.16 6.64 2.69
CA ILE A 203 -5.49 7.50 1.70
C ILE A 203 -4.64 6.66 0.76
N ILE A 204 -3.85 5.70 1.28
CA ILE A 204 -2.97 4.85 0.48
C ILE A 204 -3.78 4.01 -0.52
N TYR A 205 -4.83 3.33 -0.04
CA TYR A 205 -5.69 2.51 -0.89
C TYR A 205 -6.53 3.35 -1.86
N GLY A 206 -7.11 4.47 -1.40
CA GLY A 206 -7.88 5.38 -2.22
C GLY A 206 -7.07 6.01 -3.34
N PHE A 207 -5.82 6.38 -3.05
CA PHE A 207 -4.89 6.90 -4.06
C PHE A 207 -4.62 5.85 -5.15
N ARG A 208 -4.32 4.59 -4.79
CA ARG A 208 -4.13 3.49 -5.74
C ARG A 208 -5.34 3.32 -6.67
N VAL A 209 -6.53 3.22 -6.09
CA VAL A 209 -7.77 3.03 -6.87
C VAL A 209 -8.02 4.21 -7.80
N SER A 210 -7.84 5.44 -7.31
CA SER A 210 -8.06 6.66 -8.10
C SER A 210 -7.10 6.76 -9.28
N VAL A 211 -5.82 6.45 -9.08
CA VAL A 211 -4.82 6.51 -10.17
C VAL A 211 -5.06 5.43 -11.19
N ILE A 212 -5.33 4.18 -10.77
CA ILE A 212 -5.64 3.07 -11.69
C ILE A 212 -6.89 3.38 -12.51
N PHE A 213 -7.94 3.88 -11.88
CA PHE A 213 -9.17 4.28 -12.55
C PHE A 213 -8.92 5.39 -13.58
N GLY A 214 -8.18 6.44 -13.21
CA GLY A 214 -7.82 7.53 -14.12
C GLY A 214 -6.98 7.07 -15.31
N LEU A 215 -6.01 6.18 -15.09
CA LEU A 215 -5.21 5.59 -16.17
C LEU A 215 -6.07 4.73 -17.10
N LEU A 216 -6.92 3.86 -16.54
CA LEU A 216 -7.81 3.01 -17.32
C LEU A 216 -8.76 3.85 -18.19
N LEU A 217 -9.38 4.86 -17.59
CA LEU A 217 -10.27 5.78 -18.29
C LEU A 217 -9.55 6.51 -19.43
N THR A 218 -8.33 6.99 -19.19
CA THR A 218 -7.51 7.68 -20.19
C THR A 218 -7.17 6.76 -21.37
N ILE A 219 -6.77 5.53 -21.09
CA ILE A 219 -6.44 4.53 -22.13
C ILE A 219 -7.68 4.21 -22.97
N LEU A 220 -8.80 3.90 -22.33
CA LEU A 220 -10.05 3.57 -23.02
C LEU A 220 -10.55 4.74 -23.87
N SER A 221 -10.56 5.95 -23.31
CA SER A 221 -10.95 7.17 -24.01
C SER A 221 -10.05 7.45 -25.22
N SER A 222 -8.74 7.23 -25.09
CA SER A 222 -7.77 7.40 -26.18
C SER A 222 -8.01 6.38 -27.29
N ILE A 223 -8.26 5.11 -26.97
CA ILE A 223 -8.56 4.05 -27.96
C ILE A 223 -9.84 4.41 -28.74
N ILE A 224 -10.90 4.76 -28.02
CA ILE A 224 -12.19 5.13 -28.62
C ILE A 224 -12.04 6.37 -29.50
N GLY A 225 -11.32 7.39 -28.99
CA GLY A 225 -11.09 8.64 -29.74
C GLY A 225 -10.32 8.43 -31.03
N VAL A 226 -9.26 7.61 -31.00
CA VAL A 226 -8.48 7.26 -32.20
C VAL A 226 -9.33 6.45 -33.18
N ALA A 227 -10.08 5.46 -32.68
CA ALA A 227 -10.96 4.65 -33.53
C ALA A 227 -12.06 5.48 -34.20
N ALA A 228 -12.73 6.36 -33.46
CA ALA A 228 -13.73 7.27 -33.98
C ALA A 228 -13.15 8.25 -35.01
N GLY A 229 -11.97 8.82 -34.73
CA GLY A 229 -11.28 9.71 -35.65
C GLY A 229 -10.88 9.00 -36.96
N ALA A 230 -10.42 7.75 -36.87
CA ALA A 230 -10.08 6.96 -38.05
C ALA A 230 -11.30 6.60 -38.95
N VAL A 231 -12.48 6.50 -38.35
CA VAL A 231 -13.74 6.23 -39.12
C VAL A 231 -14.28 7.51 -39.77
N GLN A 232 -14.01 8.68 -39.16
CA GLN A 232 -14.51 9.98 -39.66
C GLN A 232 -13.59 10.65 -40.70
N GLY A 233 -12.31 10.27 -40.75
CA GLY A 233 -11.31 10.78 -41.69
C GLY A 233 -11.11 9.87 -42.88
#